data_a1ac2ef14ce70068ae8067181e085f22
#
_entry.id   a1ac2ef14ce70068ae8067181e085f22
#
_cell.length_a   1.000
_cell.length_b   1.000
_cell.length_c   1.000
_cell.angle_alpha   90.00
_cell.angle_beta   90.00
_cell.angle_gamma   90.00
#
_symmetry.space_group_name_H-M   'P 1'
#
loop_
_entity.id
_entity.type
_entity.pdbx_description
1 polymer ?
#
loop_
_entity_poly.entity_id
_entity_poly.type
_entity_poly.pdbx_seq_one_letter_code
_entity_poly.pdbx_strand_id
1 'polypeptide(L)'
;DLLTGLTQAEIDRLVEGQYGYIPDGPPVYPMFEHHRHVGLPTLPDHTPLVRAWDFGFRHPAVSFHAFWRCRKAEIHWSLLDAMDGRMVEAIPFAEGVIAYTKTAWPTLDPMMIVDAGDIAGSHVSDTGPGPINILAQPPWNLDFSYKKCDVEPGVRMIRDFLKLPVCKCGESRFLVHRKVRHIIEGFQGGYHMKRAVAGHQVKEDPMKDGFYDDFMDSIRYGAEHHLRSELIDPK
;
A
#
# COMPACT_ATOMS: atom_id res chain seq x y z
N ASP A 1 -35.24 13.67 9.95
CA ASP A 1 -33.79 13.77 10.19
C ASP A 1 -33.06 13.37 8.91
N LEU A 2 -32.36 14.33 8.30
CA LEU A 2 -31.69 14.18 6.97
C LEU A 2 -30.59 13.10 6.96
N LEU A 3 -30.17 12.63 8.12
CA LEU A 3 -29.08 11.66 8.28
C LEU A 3 -29.57 10.24 8.61
N THR A 4 -30.87 10.05 8.73
CA THR A 4 -31.45 8.74 9.09
C THR A 4 -31.32 7.77 7.93
N GLY A 5 -30.60 6.68 8.14
CA GLY A 5 -30.37 5.63 7.14
C GLY A 5 -29.05 5.74 6.35
N LEU A 6 -28.25 6.76 6.64
CA LEU A 6 -26.92 6.91 6.05
C LEU A 6 -25.86 6.16 6.88
N THR A 7 -24.87 5.62 6.20
CA THR A 7 -23.66 5.07 6.83
C THR A 7 -22.81 6.21 7.41
N GLN A 8 -21.94 5.91 8.38
CA GLN A 8 -21.03 6.91 8.92
C GLN A 8 -20.18 7.59 7.84
N ALA A 9 -19.74 6.85 6.82
CA ALA A 9 -19.00 7.39 5.69
C ALA A 9 -19.81 8.39 4.84
N GLU A 10 -21.13 8.18 4.73
CA GLU A 10 -22.05 9.11 4.05
C GLU A 10 -22.32 10.35 4.90
N ILE A 11 -22.39 10.18 6.22
CA ILE A 11 -22.55 11.29 7.17
C ILE A 11 -21.30 12.16 7.16
N ASP A 12 -20.10 11.59 7.26
CA ASP A 12 -18.82 12.30 7.23
C ASP A 12 -18.66 13.11 5.94
N ARG A 13 -19.12 12.55 4.81
CA ARG A 13 -19.14 13.22 3.51
C ARG A 13 -20.08 14.41 3.47
N LEU A 14 -21.29 14.27 3.97
CA LEU A 14 -22.32 15.33 3.94
C LEU A 14 -22.06 16.43 4.94
N VAL A 15 -21.51 16.09 6.11
CA VAL A 15 -21.31 17.02 7.23
C VAL A 15 -19.92 17.68 7.15
N GLU A 16 -18.89 16.93 6.80
CA GLU A 16 -17.50 17.41 6.78
C GLU A 16 -17.03 17.88 5.41
N GLY A 17 -17.88 17.78 4.37
CA GLY A 17 -17.51 18.17 3.00
C GLY A 17 -16.37 17.35 2.40
N GLN A 18 -16.12 16.16 2.94
CA GLN A 18 -15.08 15.30 2.44
C GLN A 18 -15.53 14.67 1.12
N TYR A 19 -14.73 14.86 0.07
CA TYR A 19 -14.91 14.15 -1.18
C TYR A 19 -14.67 12.65 -0.94
N GLY A 20 -15.74 11.88 -0.85
CA GLY A 20 -15.68 10.43 -0.75
C GLY A 20 -16.07 9.78 -2.06
N TYR A 21 -15.39 8.72 -2.46
CA TYR A 21 -15.77 7.86 -3.56
C TYR A 21 -17.08 7.12 -3.19
N ILE A 22 -18.06 7.04 -4.12
CA ILE A 22 -19.22 6.15 -3.97
C ILE A 22 -18.78 4.80 -4.54
N PRO A 23 -18.46 3.80 -3.71
CA PRO A 23 -17.95 2.54 -4.21
C PRO A 23 -19.07 1.78 -4.94
N ASP A 24 -18.73 1.22 -6.10
CA ASP A 24 -19.61 0.29 -6.82
C ASP A 24 -19.70 -1.10 -6.15
N GLY A 25 -19.12 -1.24 -4.96
CA GLY A 25 -19.10 -2.46 -4.16
C GLY A 25 -18.65 -2.18 -2.71
N PRO A 26 -18.67 -3.18 -1.82
CA PRO A 26 -18.17 -3.01 -0.47
C PRO A 26 -16.66 -2.75 -0.45
N PRO A 27 -16.14 -1.86 0.44
CA PRO A 27 -14.72 -1.58 0.53
C PRO A 27 -13.91 -2.85 0.81
N VAL A 28 -12.73 -2.95 0.22
CA VAL A 28 -11.81 -4.07 0.52
C VAL A 28 -11.34 -3.98 1.97
N TYR A 29 -11.17 -2.77 2.51
CA TYR A 29 -10.68 -2.53 3.86
C TYR A 29 -11.71 -1.82 4.76
N PRO A 30 -12.86 -2.45 5.10
CA PRO A 30 -13.92 -1.80 5.90
C PRO A 30 -13.50 -1.43 7.33
N MET A 31 -12.34 -1.89 7.80
CA MET A 31 -11.75 -1.56 9.11
C MET A 31 -10.93 -0.27 9.09
N PHE A 32 -10.76 0.35 7.93
CA PHE A 32 -10.03 1.61 7.84
C PHE A 32 -10.88 2.76 8.38
N GLU A 33 -10.36 3.44 9.39
CA GLU A 33 -11.01 4.56 10.06
C GLU A 33 -10.13 5.81 9.89
N HIS A 34 -10.64 6.84 9.24
CA HIS A 34 -9.87 8.05 8.93
C HIS A 34 -9.23 8.66 10.18
N HIS A 35 -10.03 8.89 11.23
CA HIS A 35 -9.55 9.52 12.47
C HIS A 35 -8.45 8.73 13.20
N ARG A 36 -8.35 7.43 12.94
CA ARG A 36 -7.39 6.53 13.57
C ARG A 36 -6.18 6.23 12.71
N HIS A 37 -6.37 6.15 11.40
CA HIS A 37 -5.38 5.63 10.48
C HIS A 37 -4.76 6.71 9.56
N VAL A 38 -5.20 7.98 9.68
CA VAL A 38 -4.63 9.09 8.90
C VAL A 38 -3.98 10.10 9.83
N GLY A 39 -2.73 10.45 9.56
CA GLY A 39 -2.01 11.38 10.43
C GLY A 39 -0.66 11.82 9.88
N LEU A 40 0.17 12.27 10.79
CA LEU A 40 1.58 12.57 10.52
C LEU A 40 2.43 11.51 11.24
N PRO A 41 2.97 10.51 10.51
CA PRO A 41 3.82 9.51 11.13
C PRO A 41 5.09 10.14 11.72
N THR A 42 5.41 9.78 12.96
CA THR A 42 6.70 10.08 13.58
C THR A 42 7.53 8.82 13.56
N LEU A 43 8.62 8.84 12.82
CA LEU A 43 9.50 7.69 12.66
C LEU A 43 10.66 7.76 13.65
N PRO A 44 11.06 6.63 14.25
CA PRO A 44 12.35 6.55 14.95
C PRO A 44 13.51 6.82 14.00
N ASP A 45 14.61 7.34 14.55
CA ASP A 45 15.86 7.49 13.82
C ASP A 45 16.31 6.15 13.24
N HIS A 46 16.91 6.17 12.07
CA HIS A 46 17.39 4.99 11.35
C HIS A 46 16.31 3.96 10.97
N THR A 47 15.03 4.38 10.87
CA THR A 47 13.99 3.51 10.31
C THR A 47 14.21 3.34 8.80
N PRO A 48 14.33 2.11 8.27
CA PRO A 48 14.47 1.88 6.84
C PRO A 48 13.25 2.39 6.05
N LEU A 49 13.52 2.94 4.88
CA LEU A 49 12.50 3.24 3.89
C LEU A 49 12.28 2.02 2.99
N VAL A 50 11.08 1.52 2.97
CA VAL A 50 10.68 0.44 2.06
C VAL A 50 9.95 1.04 0.87
N ARG A 51 10.45 0.76 -0.34
CA ARG A 51 9.73 1.02 -1.60
C ARG A 51 9.11 -0.29 -2.06
N ALA A 52 7.80 -0.34 -2.10
CA ALA A 52 7.08 -1.51 -2.55
C ALA A 52 6.52 -1.25 -3.97
N TRP A 53 6.89 -2.11 -4.92
CA TRP A 53 6.71 -1.88 -6.35
C TRP A 53 5.66 -2.82 -6.94
N ASP A 54 4.72 -2.24 -7.68
CA ASP A 54 3.90 -2.95 -8.67
C ASP A 54 4.32 -2.51 -10.07
N PHE A 55 4.94 -3.42 -10.82
CA PHE A 55 5.47 -3.17 -12.17
C PHE A 55 4.42 -3.38 -13.26
N GLY A 56 3.21 -2.87 -13.07
CA GLY A 56 2.18 -2.90 -14.11
C GLY A 56 2.68 -2.25 -15.41
N PHE A 57 2.40 -2.87 -16.55
CA PHE A 57 2.88 -2.38 -17.86
C PHE A 57 2.33 -0.98 -18.22
N ARG A 58 1.11 -0.68 -17.82
CA ARG A 58 0.46 0.60 -18.17
C ARG A 58 0.41 1.58 -17.01
N HIS A 59 0.39 1.07 -15.81
CA HIS A 59 0.20 1.82 -14.58
C HIS A 59 1.10 1.25 -13.49
N PRO A 60 2.43 1.41 -13.61
CA PRO A 60 3.30 1.02 -12.51
C PRO A 60 3.03 1.91 -11.31
N ALA A 61 3.06 1.31 -10.12
CA ALA A 61 2.90 2.02 -8.86
C ALA A 61 4.01 1.68 -7.88
N VAL A 62 4.34 2.61 -7.02
CA VAL A 62 5.22 2.39 -5.88
C VAL A 62 4.65 3.07 -4.65
N SER A 63 4.67 2.37 -3.53
CA SER A 63 4.33 2.90 -2.22
C SER A 63 5.56 2.94 -1.31
N PHE A 64 5.65 3.99 -0.49
CA PHE A 64 6.78 4.22 0.41
C PHE A 64 6.33 3.95 1.84
N HIS A 65 7.02 3.02 2.50
CA HIS A 65 6.65 2.55 3.83
C HIS A 65 7.78 2.68 4.82
N ALA A 66 7.40 2.68 6.09
CA ALA A 66 8.29 2.46 7.21
C ALA A 66 7.66 1.44 8.16
N PHE A 67 8.47 0.47 8.57
CA PHE A 67 8.09 -0.55 9.55
C PHE A 67 9.08 -0.51 10.71
N TRP A 68 8.57 -0.40 11.94
CA TRP A 68 9.45 -0.36 13.12
C TRP A 68 8.75 -0.96 14.36
N ARG A 69 9.54 -1.25 15.37
CA ARG A 69 9.03 -1.67 16.67
C ARG A 69 9.16 -0.52 17.66
N CYS A 70 8.08 -0.23 18.38
CA CYS A 70 8.10 0.76 19.46
C CYS A 70 8.78 0.21 20.74
N ARG A 71 8.90 1.06 21.77
CA ARG A 71 9.47 0.66 23.07
C ARG A 71 8.72 -0.50 23.75
N LYS A 72 7.49 -0.82 23.33
CA LYS A 72 6.69 -1.95 23.81
C LYS A 72 6.88 -3.20 22.95
N ALA A 73 7.87 -3.19 22.05
CA ALA A 73 8.17 -4.23 21.08
C ALA A 73 7.00 -4.53 20.10
N GLU A 74 6.00 -3.66 20.04
CA GLU A 74 4.87 -3.78 19.12
C GLU A 74 5.24 -3.18 17.76
N ILE A 75 4.81 -3.85 16.67
CA ILE A 75 5.11 -3.38 15.32
C ILE A 75 4.19 -2.22 14.93
N HIS A 76 4.78 -1.24 14.27
CA HIS A 76 4.12 -0.12 13.61
C HIS A 76 4.42 -0.13 12.14
N TRP A 77 3.46 0.31 11.36
CA TRP A 77 3.56 0.46 9.92
C TRP A 77 3.04 1.84 9.51
N SER A 78 3.87 2.61 8.83
CA SER A 78 3.47 3.89 8.22
C SER A 78 3.60 3.84 6.71
N LEU A 79 2.59 4.35 6.03
CA LEU A 79 2.59 4.62 4.61
C LEU A 79 2.88 6.11 4.44
N LEU A 80 4.05 6.43 3.89
CA LEU A 80 4.63 7.77 3.89
C LEU A 80 4.29 8.56 2.63
N ASP A 81 4.26 7.86 1.49
CA ASP A 81 4.02 8.42 0.17
C ASP A 81 3.66 7.33 -0.84
N ALA A 82 3.27 7.73 -2.05
CA ALA A 82 3.11 6.84 -3.18
C ALA A 82 3.27 7.61 -4.50
N MET A 83 3.69 6.90 -5.55
CA MET A 83 3.79 7.42 -6.91
C MET A 83 3.19 6.41 -7.87
N ASP A 84 2.60 6.90 -8.95
CA ASP A 84 2.15 6.09 -10.10
C ASP A 84 2.73 6.63 -11.40
N GLY A 85 2.76 5.76 -12.40
CA GLY A 85 3.05 6.12 -13.77
C GLY A 85 1.87 5.79 -14.67
N ARG A 86 1.62 6.60 -15.68
CA ARG A 86 0.61 6.33 -16.69
C ARG A 86 1.25 6.21 -18.05
N MET A 87 1.05 5.05 -18.71
CA MET A 87 1.64 4.76 -20.02
C MET A 87 3.16 4.98 -20.05
N VAL A 88 3.83 4.62 -18.96
CA VAL A 88 5.28 4.72 -18.80
C VAL A 88 5.88 3.33 -18.60
N GLU A 89 7.01 3.09 -19.23
CA GLU A 89 7.75 1.83 -19.05
C GLU A 89 8.40 1.74 -17.66
N ALA A 90 8.64 0.51 -17.21
CA ALA A 90 9.13 0.25 -15.86
C ALA A 90 10.47 0.95 -15.53
N ILE A 91 11.39 1.05 -16.51
CA ILE A 91 12.72 1.64 -16.26
C ILE A 91 12.63 3.17 -16.12
N PRO A 92 12.03 3.95 -17.04
CA PRO A 92 11.81 5.38 -16.83
C PRO A 92 11.02 5.69 -15.55
N PHE A 93 10.03 4.86 -15.21
CA PHE A 93 9.30 5.00 -13.97
C PHE A 93 10.23 4.84 -12.75
N ALA A 94 11.05 3.77 -12.74
CA ALA A 94 11.98 3.50 -11.66
C ALA A 94 13.02 4.63 -11.49
N GLU A 95 13.54 5.19 -12.58
CA GLU A 95 14.43 6.35 -12.54
C GLU A 95 13.75 7.57 -11.89
N GLY A 96 12.48 7.82 -12.22
CA GLY A 96 11.67 8.84 -11.57
C GLY A 96 11.51 8.60 -10.06
N VAL A 97 11.23 7.37 -9.66
CA VAL A 97 11.11 6.98 -8.24
C VAL A 97 12.43 7.15 -7.49
N ILE A 98 13.56 6.77 -8.09
CA ILE A 98 14.89 6.95 -7.50
C ILE A 98 15.19 8.43 -7.31
N ALA A 99 14.94 9.26 -8.33
CA ALA A 99 15.13 10.72 -8.24
C ALA A 99 14.23 11.35 -7.18
N TYR A 100 12.96 10.95 -7.14
CA TYR A 100 12.01 11.39 -6.11
C TYR A 100 12.49 11.01 -4.71
N THR A 101 12.91 9.76 -4.51
CA THR A 101 13.40 9.28 -3.21
C THR A 101 14.54 10.16 -2.68
N LYS A 102 15.51 10.50 -3.53
CA LYS A 102 16.63 11.38 -3.17
C LYS A 102 16.17 12.79 -2.78
N THR A 103 15.12 13.29 -3.42
CA THR A 103 14.59 14.63 -3.15
C THR A 103 13.72 14.66 -1.89
N ALA A 104 12.87 13.64 -1.71
CA ALA A 104 11.95 13.57 -0.58
C ALA A 104 12.64 13.21 0.75
N TRP A 105 13.72 12.43 0.67
CA TRP A 105 14.51 11.99 1.84
C TRP A 105 16.01 12.24 1.60
N PRO A 106 16.46 13.51 1.53
CA PRO A 106 17.82 13.85 1.11
C PRO A 106 18.93 13.43 2.10
N THR A 107 18.56 13.18 3.35
CA THR A 107 19.46 12.74 4.43
C THR A 107 19.43 11.24 4.68
N LEU A 108 18.57 10.49 3.95
CA LEU A 108 18.46 9.05 4.12
C LEU A 108 19.70 8.36 3.52
N ASP A 109 20.34 7.51 4.33
CA ASP A 109 21.42 6.65 3.84
C ASP A 109 20.85 5.68 2.79
N PRO A 110 21.41 5.61 1.57
CA PRO A 110 20.97 4.66 0.55
C PRO A 110 20.94 3.20 1.02
N MET A 111 21.79 2.82 1.96
CA MET A 111 21.78 1.48 2.57
C MET A 111 20.57 1.19 3.45
N MET A 112 19.80 2.22 3.78
CA MET A 112 18.54 2.12 4.52
C MET A 112 17.30 2.05 3.61
N ILE A 113 17.50 1.92 2.30
CA ILE A 113 16.41 1.74 1.34
C ILE A 113 16.28 0.25 1.01
N VAL A 114 15.07 -0.26 1.13
CA VAL A 114 14.72 -1.65 0.83
C VAL A 114 13.69 -1.65 -0.28
N ASP A 115 13.94 -2.41 -1.35
CA ASP A 115 13.00 -2.58 -2.46
C ASP A 115 12.28 -3.92 -2.34
N ALA A 116 10.95 -3.91 -2.43
CA ALA A 116 10.11 -5.11 -2.35
C ALA A 116 9.12 -5.16 -3.51
N GLY A 117 8.75 -6.35 -3.97
CA GLY A 117 7.80 -6.51 -5.07
C GLY A 117 7.22 -7.91 -5.18
N ASP A 118 6.35 -8.09 -6.16
CA ASP A 118 5.86 -9.41 -6.54
C ASP A 118 6.85 -10.13 -7.47
N ILE A 119 6.86 -11.47 -7.42
CA ILE A 119 7.71 -12.30 -8.28
C ILE A 119 7.43 -12.09 -9.77
N ALA A 120 6.23 -11.65 -10.14
CA ALA A 120 5.89 -11.35 -11.54
C ALA A 120 6.83 -10.31 -12.15
N GLY A 121 7.34 -9.35 -11.36
CA GLY A 121 8.33 -8.38 -11.80
C GLY A 121 9.70 -8.97 -12.18
N SER A 122 10.00 -10.21 -11.80
CA SER A 122 11.23 -10.93 -12.15
C SER A 122 11.08 -11.86 -13.35
N HIS A 123 9.86 -12.10 -13.85
CA HIS A 123 9.62 -13.05 -14.93
C HIS A 123 10.22 -12.57 -16.23
N VAL A 124 10.92 -13.48 -16.93
CA VAL A 124 11.40 -13.28 -18.29
C VAL A 124 10.25 -13.52 -19.25
N SER A 125 10.04 -12.62 -20.18
CA SER A 125 9.05 -12.73 -21.25
C SER A 125 9.72 -12.81 -22.61
N ASP A 126 8.95 -13.03 -23.66
CA ASP A 126 9.46 -13.01 -25.07
C ASP A 126 10.09 -11.65 -25.44
N THR A 127 9.77 -10.58 -24.71
CA THR A 127 10.32 -9.24 -24.91
C THR A 127 11.58 -8.96 -24.10
N GLY A 128 11.99 -9.88 -23.21
CA GLY A 128 13.22 -9.76 -22.43
C GLY A 128 13.04 -10.01 -20.92
N PRO A 129 14.09 -9.68 -20.14
CA PRO A 129 14.06 -9.86 -18.69
C PRO A 129 13.05 -8.91 -18.03
N GLY A 130 12.45 -9.38 -16.93
CA GLY A 130 11.55 -8.56 -16.13
C GLY A 130 12.23 -7.35 -15.49
N PRO A 131 11.45 -6.31 -15.12
CA PRO A 131 12.00 -5.05 -14.60
C PRO A 131 12.91 -5.23 -13.38
N ILE A 132 12.59 -6.13 -12.48
CA ILE A 132 13.44 -6.44 -11.30
C ILE A 132 14.84 -6.89 -11.74
N ASN A 133 14.92 -7.77 -12.74
CA ASN A 133 16.21 -8.28 -13.23
C ASN A 133 17.04 -7.20 -13.93
N ILE A 134 16.40 -6.25 -14.60
CA ILE A 134 17.06 -5.11 -15.23
C ILE A 134 17.58 -4.15 -14.18
N LEU A 135 16.73 -3.77 -13.22
CA LEU A 135 17.06 -2.82 -12.15
C LEU A 135 18.09 -3.34 -11.15
N ALA A 136 18.26 -4.66 -11.05
CA ALA A 136 19.34 -5.26 -10.27
C ALA A 136 20.73 -5.09 -10.92
N GLN A 137 20.81 -4.68 -12.17
CA GLN A 137 22.07 -4.45 -12.88
C GLN A 137 22.51 -2.98 -12.83
N PRO A 138 23.79 -2.69 -13.12
CA PRO A 138 24.24 -1.31 -13.31
C PRO A 138 23.42 -0.58 -14.40
N PRO A 139 23.17 0.71 -14.26
CA PRO A 139 23.68 1.60 -13.22
C PRO A 139 22.85 1.62 -11.93
N TRP A 140 21.70 0.96 -11.87
CA TRP A 140 20.75 1.08 -10.74
C TRP A 140 21.17 0.27 -9.52
N ASN A 141 21.59 -0.99 -9.70
CA ASN A 141 22.03 -1.93 -8.64
C ASN A 141 21.04 -2.02 -7.47
N LEU A 142 19.73 -2.07 -7.79
CA LEU A 142 18.71 -2.21 -6.75
C LEU A 142 18.64 -3.66 -6.27
N ASP A 143 18.59 -3.85 -4.96
CA ASP A 143 18.44 -5.16 -4.33
C ASP A 143 16.97 -5.39 -3.96
N PHE A 144 16.26 -6.14 -4.80
CA PHE A 144 14.85 -6.45 -4.61
C PHE A 144 14.63 -7.71 -3.77
N SER A 145 13.89 -7.56 -2.70
CA SER A 145 13.21 -8.69 -2.07
C SER A 145 11.89 -8.94 -2.81
N TYR A 146 11.73 -10.11 -3.45
CA TYR A 146 10.51 -10.44 -4.18
C TYR A 146 10.05 -11.87 -3.91
N LYS A 147 8.74 -12.07 -3.88
CA LYS A 147 8.09 -13.36 -3.69
C LYS A 147 6.70 -13.32 -4.30
N LYS A 148 6.08 -14.51 -4.42
CA LYS A 148 4.68 -14.58 -4.81
C LYS A 148 3.80 -13.98 -3.71
N CYS A 149 3.00 -12.99 -4.08
CA CYS A 149 2.09 -12.26 -3.19
C CYS A 149 0.65 -12.50 -3.63
N ASP A 150 0.00 -13.52 -3.09
CA ASP A 150 -1.39 -13.85 -3.43
C ASP A 150 -2.36 -12.80 -2.85
N VAL A 151 -3.41 -12.45 -3.61
CA VAL A 151 -4.33 -11.35 -3.28
C VAL A 151 -5.07 -11.61 -1.97
N GLU A 152 -5.77 -12.76 -1.87
CA GLU A 152 -6.62 -13.05 -0.71
C GLU A 152 -5.85 -13.09 0.63
N PRO A 153 -4.73 -13.84 0.76
CA PRO A 153 -3.93 -13.84 1.99
C PRO A 153 -3.39 -12.45 2.34
N GLY A 154 -2.93 -11.68 1.35
CA GLY A 154 -2.39 -10.34 1.57
C GLY A 154 -3.46 -9.35 2.03
N VAL A 155 -4.64 -9.36 1.40
CA VAL A 155 -5.79 -8.55 1.83
C VAL A 155 -6.22 -8.91 3.26
N ARG A 156 -6.30 -10.21 3.58
CA ARG A 156 -6.65 -10.68 4.93
C ARG A 156 -5.66 -10.16 5.96
N MET A 157 -4.37 -10.27 5.68
CA MET A 157 -3.31 -9.82 6.57
C MET A 157 -3.42 -8.32 6.86
N ILE A 158 -3.64 -7.48 5.84
CA ILE A 158 -3.84 -6.04 6.03
C ILE A 158 -5.10 -5.77 6.85
N ARG A 159 -6.22 -6.45 6.57
CA ARG A 159 -7.46 -6.36 7.35
C ARG A 159 -7.23 -6.68 8.82
N ASP A 160 -6.48 -7.72 9.11
CA ASP A 160 -6.19 -8.12 10.49
C ASP A 160 -5.25 -7.13 11.18
N PHE A 161 -4.30 -6.55 10.46
CA PHE A 161 -3.45 -5.49 10.99
C PHE A 161 -4.24 -4.20 11.32
N LEU A 162 -5.17 -3.80 10.46
CA LEU A 162 -6.04 -2.64 10.68
C LEU A 162 -6.97 -2.80 11.90
N LYS A 163 -7.36 -4.03 12.27
CA LYS A 163 -8.16 -4.32 13.46
C LYS A 163 -7.38 -4.21 14.76
N LEU A 164 -6.05 -4.24 14.73
CA LEU A 164 -5.25 -4.21 15.94
C LEU A 164 -5.55 -2.95 16.75
N PRO A 165 -5.68 -3.04 18.09
CA PRO A 165 -5.94 -1.89 18.90
C PRO A 165 -4.80 -0.88 18.86
N VAL A 166 -5.05 0.34 19.32
CA VAL A 166 -4.00 1.34 19.56
C VAL A 166 -2.88 0.68 20.36
N CYS A 167 -1.65 0.94 19.95
CA CYS A 167 -0.48 0.36 20.62
C CYS A 167 -0.41 0.80 22.08
N LYS A 168 0.17 -0.05 22.93
CA LYS A 168 0.45 0.30 24.34
C LYS A 168 1.40 1.50 24.50
N CYS A 169 2.04 1.95 23.46
CA CYS A 169 2.80 3.21 23.44
C CYS A 169 1.90 4.46 23.27
N GLY A 170 0.61 4.28 22.97
CA GLY A 170 -0.37 5.35 22.77
C GLY A 170 -0.60 5.75 21.31
N GLU A 171 0.17 5.19 20.37
CA GLU A 171 0.07 5.54 18.94
C GLU A 171 -0.70 4.49 18.15
N SER A 172 -1.29 4.89 17.02
CA SER A 172 -1.85 3.95 16.05
C SER A 172 -0.76 3.04 15.49
N ARG A 173 -1.09 1.76 15.30
CA ARG A 173 -0.16 0.80 14.69
C ARG A 173 -0.02 0.97 13.19
N PHE A 174 -1.03 1.54 12.55
CA PHE A 174 -1.04 1.87 11.13
C PHE A 174 -1.36 3.32 10.93
N LEU A 175 -0.53 4.03 10.16
CA LEU A 175 -0.77 5.41 9.77
C LEU A 175 -0.49 5.61 8.28
N VAL A 176 -1.44 6.21 7.58
CA VAL A 176 -1.24 6.80 6.26
C VAL A 176 -0.94 8.28 6.43
N HIS A 177 0.13 8.76 5.83
CA HIS A 177 0.46 10.18 5.86
C HIS A 177 -0.64 11.00 5.17
N ARG A 178 -1.19 12.01 5.84
CA ARG A 178 -2.35 12.80 5.38
C ARG A 178 -2.21 13.45 3.99
N LYS A 179 -0.99 13.56 3.45
CA LYS A 179 -0.74 14.11 2.11
C LYS A 179 -1.11 13.14 0.98
N VAL A 180 -1.18 11.82 1.26
CA VAL A 180 -1.35 10.77 0.25
C VAL A 180 -2.84 10.49 0.05
N ARG A 181 -3.56 11.48 -0.52
CA ARG A 181 -5.03 11.48 -0.59
C ARG A 181 -5.59 10.28 -1.35
N HIS A 182 -5.05 9.97 -2.53
CA HIS A 182 -5.53 8.86 -3.35
C HIS A 182 -5.40 7.49 -2.65
N ILE A 183 -4.40 7.32 -1.79
CA ILE A 183 -4.29 6.11 -0.96
C ILE A 183 -5.37 6.09 0.13
N ILE A 184 -5.60 7.22 0.78
CA ILE A 184 -6.67 7.36 1.79
C ILE A 184 -8.02 7.05 1.15
N GLU A 185 -8.32 7.62 -0.02
CA GLU A 185 -9.53 7.35 -0.80
C GLU A 185 -9.64 5.86 -1.18
N GLY A 186 -8.54 5.24 -1.59
CA GLY A 186 -8.47 3.80 -1.87
C GLY A 186 -8.88 2.96 -0.65
N PHE A 187 -8.35 3.25 0.53
CA PHE A 187 -8.74 2.59 1.77
C PHE A 187 -10.19 2.87 2.17
N GLN A 188 -10.72 4.05 1.90
CA GLN A 188 -12.09 4.47 2.22
C GLN A 188 -13.15 3.90 1.26
N GLY A 189 -12.75 3.12 0.26
CA GLY A 189 -13.66 2.41 -0.64
C GLY A 189 -13.42 2.65 -2.13
N GLY A 190 -12.45 3.47 -2.52
CA GLY A 190 -11.97 3.53 -3.91
C GLY A 190 -11.54 2.14 -4.38
N TYR A 191 -10.83 1.41 -3.53
CA TYR A 191 -10.56 -0.01 -3.73
C TYR A 191 -11.67 -0.85 -3.09
N HIS A 192 -12.49 -1.47 -3.93
CA HIS A 192 -13.70 -2.17 -3.51
C HIS A 192 -13.82 -3.58 -4.11
N MET A 193 -14.66 -4.40 -3.54
CA MET A 193 -14.97 -5.73 -4.05
C MET A 193 -15.90 -5.64 -5.26
N LYS A 194 -15.75 -6.58 -6.19
CA LYS A 194 -16.71 -6.73 -7.30
C LYS A 194 -18.10 -7.00 -6.74
N ARG A 195 -19.12 -6.39 -7.34
CA ARG A 195 -20.51 -6.71 -6.99
C ARG A 195 -20.85 -8.15 -7.36
N ALA A 196 -21.52 -8.84 -6.46
CA ALA A 196 -22.12 -10.13 -6.76
C ALA A 196 -23.21 -9.95 -7.83
N VAL A 197 -23.07 -10.63 -8.96
CA VAL A 197 -24.15 -10.72 -9.94
C VAL A 197 -25.13 -11.78 -9.45
N ALA A 198 -26.45 -11.45 -9.41
CA ALA A 198 -27.49 -12.35 -8.94
C ALA A 198 -27.39 -13.72 -9.67
N GLY A 199 -27.30 -14.80 -8.90
CA GLY A 199 -27.24 -16.17 -9.42
C GLY A 199 -25.85 -16.77 -9.65
N HIS A 200 -24.78 -16.03 -9.41
CA HIS A 200 -23.41 -16.56 -9.47
C HIS A 200 -22.73 -16.41 -8.10
N GLN A 201 -22.07 -17.49 -7.63
CA GLN A 201 -21.11 -17.36 -6.53
C GLN A 201 -19.94 -16.53 -7.04
N VAL A 202 -19.94 -15.24 -6.73
CA VAL A 202 -18.82 -14.36 -7.07
C VAL A 202 -17.71 -14.64 -6.07
N LYS A 203 -16.56 -15.08 -6.55
CA LYS A 203 -15.34 -15.05 -5.77
C LYS A 203 -15.16 -13.62 -5.28
N GLU A 204 -14.88 -13.44 -4.00
CA GLU A 204 -14.64 -12.12 -3.40
C GLU A 204 -13.29 -11.56 -3.88
N ASP A 205 -13.21 -11.20 -5.15
CA ASP A 205 -12.03 -10.57 -5.73
C ASP A 205 -12.20 -9.05 -5.76
N PRO A 206 -11.17 -8.28 -5.39
CA PRO A 206 -11.17 -6.84 -5.55
C PRO A 206 -11.36 -6.42 -7.02
N MET A 207 -11.97 -5.27 -7.22
CA MET A 207 -12.12 -4.67 -8.55
C MET A 207 -10.74 -4.23 -9.05
N LYS A 208 -10.49 -4.48 -10.33
CA LYS A 208 -9.32 -4.00 -11.05
C LYS A 208 -9.75 -2.79 -11.89
N ASP A 209 -9.43 -1.59 -11.44
CA ASP A 209 -9.80 -0.33 -12.08
C ASP A 209 -8.61 0.36 -12.79
N GLY A 210 -7.39 -0.16 -12.58
CA GLY A 210 -6.17 0.40 -13.15
C GLY A 210 -5.76 1.73 -12.52
N PHE A 211 -6.16 1.96 -11.27
CA PHE A 211 -5.75 3.11 -10.47
C PHE A 211 -5.62 2.74 -8.99
N TYR A 212 -6.73 2.50 -8.30
CA TYR A 212 -6.65 2.14 -6.88
C TYR A 212 -6.05 0.76 -6.67
N ASP A 213 -6.32 -0.20 -7.55
CA ASP A 213 -5.78 -1.56 -7.42
C ASP A 213 -4.25 -1.60 -7.56
N ASP A 214 -3.65 -0.82 -8.44
CA ASP A 214 -2.19 -0.78 -8.63
C ASP A 214 -1.49 -0.27 -7.36
N PHE A 215 -2.02 0.81 -6.74
CA PHE A 215 -1.53 1.28 -5.46
C PHE A 215 -1.73 0.25 -4.34
N MET A 216 -2.92 -0.35 -4.25
CA MET A 216 -3.22 -1.31 -3.18
C MET A 216 -2.45 -2.62 -3.35
N ASP A 217 -2.10 -3.01 -4.58
CA ASP A 217 -1.22 -4.13 -4.83
C ASP A 217 0.21 -3.81 -4.39
N SER A 218 0.74 -2.62 -4.70
CA SER A 218 2.06 -2.21 -4.19
C SER A 218 2.11 -2.17 -2.66
N ILE A 219 1.06 -1.64 -2.00
CA ILE A 219 0.93 -1.61 -0.54
C ILE A 219 0.89 -3.03 0.04
N ARG A 220 0.15 -3.93 -0.61
CA ARG A 220 0.07 -5.34 -0.23
C ARG A 220 1.43 -6.04 -0.32
N TYR A 221 2.20 -5.78 -1.37
CA TYR A 221 3.55 -6.34 -1.50
C TYR A 221 4.47 -5.89 -0.36
N GLY A 222 4.49 -4.59 -0.05
CA GLY A 222 5.24 -4.07 1.09
C GLY A 222 4.83 -4.69 2.41
N ALA A 223 3.52 -4.78 2.67
CA ALA A 223 2.98 -5.40 3.87
C ALA A 223 3.35 -6.89 3.97
N GLU A 224 3.20 -7.67 2.89
CA GLU A 224 3.54 -9.09 2.89
C GLU A 224 5.02 -9.36 3.17
N HIS A 225 5.91 -8.52 2.67
CA HIS A 225 7.34 -8.68 2.92
C HIS A 225 7.73 -8.39 4.37
N HIS A 226 7.04 -7.48 5.04
CA HIS A 226 7.46 -6.98 6.35
C HIS A 226 6.55 -7.38 7.51
N LEU A 227 5.26 -7.69 7.28
CA LEU A 227 4.32 -8.04 8.35
C LEU A 227 4.05 -9.54 8.45
N ARG A 228 4.27 -10.31 7.39
CA ARG A 228 3.87 -11.73 7.39
C ARG A 228 4.57 -12.55 8.48
N SER A 229 5.85 -12.36 8.68
CA SER A 229 6.61 -13.02 9.75
C SER A 229 6.16 -12.62 11.14
N GLU A 230 5.64 -11.39 11.28
CA GLU A 230 5.23 -10.81 12.54
C GLU A 230 3.84 -11.26 13.01
N LEU A 231 2.96 -11.54 12.04
CA LEU A 231 1.56 -11.92 12.33
C LEU A 231 1.33 -13.43 12.32
N ILE A 232 2.15 -14.17 11.56
CA ILE A 232 1.96 -15.63 11.37
C ILE A 232 2.89 -16.42 12.28
N ASP A 233 4.08 -15.89 12.58
CA ASP A 233 5.09 -16.55 13.42
C ASP A 233 5.65 -15.56 14.47
N PRO A 234 4.85 -15.15 15.46
CA PRO A 234 5.32 -14.32 16.55
C PRO A 234 6.33 -15.09 17.40
N LYS A 235 7.63 -14.77 17.25
CA LYS A 235 8.71 -15.31 18.10
C LYS A 235 8.56 -14.84 19.53
#